data_3e9c925982ea8e9c55218dd62dcbbaab
#
_entry.id   3e9c925982ea8e9c55218dd62dcbbaab
#
_cell.length_a   1.000
_cell.length_b   1.000
_cell.length_c   1.000
_cell.angle_alpha   90.00
_cell.angle_beta   90.00
_cell.angle_gamma   90.00
#
_symmetry.space_group_name_H-M   'P 1'
#
loop_
_entity.id
_entity.type
_entity.pdbx_description
1 polymer ?
#
loop_
_entity_poly.entity_id
_entity_poly.type
_entity_poly.pdbx_seq_one_letter_code
_entity_poly.pdbx_strand_id
1 'polypeptide(L)' 'MTLKELQIGKSAIVDAVGGAGALRQHFLDMGLIPGAEVTLVKLAPMGDPMELHIHGYELTLRLDDAAQI' A
#
# COMPACT_ATOMS: atom_id res chain seq x y z
N MET A 1 12.36 3.87 1.25
CA MET A 1 11.54 2.72 1.68
C MET A 1 10.21 2.74 0.97
N THR A 2 9.70 1.58 0.60
CA THR A 2 8.40 1.46 -0.06
C THR A 2 7.50 0.53 0.75
N LEU A 3 6.21 0.51 0.42
CA LEU A 3 5.26 -0.40 1.09
C LEU A 3 5.64 -1.87 0.91
N LYS A 4 6.35 -2.20 -0.15
CA LYS A 4 6.83 -3.56 -0.37
C LYS A 4 7.72 -4.05 0.76
N GLU A 5 8.40 -3.13 1.45
CA GLU A 5 9.33 -3.44 2.53
C GLU A 5 8.66 -3.46 3.90
N LEU A 6 7.38 -3.09 3.99
CA LEU A 6 6.67 -3.04 5.25
C LEU A 6 6.47 -4.46 5.80
N GLN A 7 6.67 -4.62 7.10
CA GLN A 7 6.53 -5.91 7.77
C GLN A 7 5.12 -6.09 8.33
N ILE A 8 4.69 -7.34 8.44
CA ILE A 8 3.37 -7.68 8.98
C ILE A 8 3.23 -7.11 10.39
N GLY A 9 2.10 -6.45 10.64
CA GLY A 9 1.81 -5.81 11.92
C GLY A 9 2.42 -4.43 12.10
N LYS A 10 3.20 -3.96 11.13
CA LYS A 10 3.81 -2.64 11.18
C LYS A 10 3.00 -1.64 10.38
N SER A 11 3.09 -0.38 10.79
CA SER A 11 2.41 0.73 10.12
C SER A 11 3.43 1.70 9.57
N ALA A 12 3.01 2.43 8.56
CA ALA A 12 3.82 3.50 7.97
C ALA A 12 2.91 4.61 7.46
N ILE A 13 3.48 5.78 7.30
CA ILE A 13 2.78 6.93 6.72
C ILE A 13 3.18 7.04 5.26
N VAL A 14 2.21 7.16 4.38
CA VAL A 14 2.48 7.38 2.96
C VAL A 14 3.15 8.74 2.80
N ASP A 15 4.34 8.75 2.22
CA ASP A 15 5.09 9.97 1.98
C ASP A 15 4.87 10.46 0.56
N ALA A 16 5.00 9.57 -0.40
CA ALA A 16 4.80 9.88 -1.80
C ALA A 16 4.21 8.68 -2.53
N VAL A 17 3.48 8.96 -3.59
CA VAL A 17 2.86 7.92 -4.41
C VAL A 17 3.51 7.95 -5.78
N GLY A 18 4.14 6.83 -6.14
CA GLY A 18 4.77 6.66 -7.45
C GLY A 18 3.77 6.31 -8.53
N GLY A 19 4.31 5.78 -9.64
CA GLY A 19 3.51 5.51 -10.81
C GLY A 19 3.29 6.77 -11.65
N ALA A 20 2.50 6.64 -12.68
CA ALA A 20 2.21 7.76 -13.58
C ALA A 20 0.80 7.60 -14.15
N GLY A 21 0.15 8.72 -14.48
CA GLY A 21 -1.14 8.72 -15.15
C GLY A 21 -2.20 7.96 -14.37
N ALA A 22 -2.86 7.02 -15.05
CA ALA A 22 -3.98 6.29 -14.48
C ALA A 22 -3.60 5.42 -13.29
N LEU A 23 -2.39 4.87 -13.26
CA LEU A 23 -1.96 4.02 -12.15
C LEU A 23 -1.83 4.85 -10.86
N ARG A 24 -1.21 6.01 -10.95
CA ARG A 24 -1.08 6.89 -9.80
C ARG A 24 -2.45 7.34 -9.30
N GLN A 25 -3.34 7.69 -10.23
CA GLN A 25 -4.69 8.09 -9.86
C GLN A 25 -5.44 6.95 -9.18
N HIS A 26 -5.24 5.72 -9.64
CA HIS A 26 -5.85 4.55 -9.03
C HIS A 26 -5.42 4.40 -7.56
N PHE A 27 -4.12 4.58 -7.27
CA PHE A 27 -3.63 4.53 -5.90
C PHE A 27 -4.28 5.61 -5.04
N LEU A 28 -4.35 6.84 -5.55
CA LEU A 28 -4.97 7.94 -4.82
C LEU A 28 -6.45 7.67 -4.55
N ASP A 29 -7.16 7.11 -5.52
CA ASP A 29 -8.57 6.78 -5.38
C ASP A 29 -8.81 5.71 -4.32
N MET A 30 -7.84 4.82 -4.09
CA MET A 30 -7.90 3.82 -3.04
C MET A 30 -7.62 4.39 -1.64
N GLY A 31 -7.23 5.66 -1.56
CA GLY A 31 -6.90 6.29 -0.28
C GLY A 31 -5.42 6.29 0.06
N LEU A 32 -4.57 5.87 -0.85
CA LEU A 32 -3.12 5.88 -0.65
C LEU A 32 -2.57 7.27 -0.95
N ILE A 33 -3.00 8.24 -0.16
CA ILE A 33 -2.60 9.64 -0.33
C ILE A 33 -1.49 9.98 0.66
N PRO A 34 -0.63 10.97 0.34
CA PRO A 34 0.40 11.40 1.28
C PRO A 34 -0.20 11.78 2.63
N GLY A 35 0.41 11.28 3.70
CA GLY A 35 -0.08 11.50 5.06
C GLY A 35 -0.99 10.39 5.58
N ALA A 36 -1.45 9.48 4.75
CA ALA A 36 -2.29 8.37 5.18
C ALA A 36 -1.46 7.33 5.92
N GLU A 37 -2.00 6.78 7.01
CA GLU A 37 -1.37 5.69 7.73
C GLU A 37 -1.86 4.37 7.18
N VAL A 38 -0.94 3.47 6.87
CA VAL A 38 -1.25 2.12 6.41
C VAL A 38 -0.58 1.10 7.30
N THR A 39 -1.26 -0.02 7.52
CA THR A 39 -0.74 -1.14 8.31
C THR A 39 -0.78 -2.40 7.45
N LEU A 40 0.32 -3.14 7.41
CA LEU A 40 0.34 -4.42 6.72
C LEU A 40 -0.30 -5.46 7.63
N VAL A 41 -1.44 -6.00 7.21
CA VAL A 41 -2.20 -6.98 7.99
C VAL A 41 -1.65 -8.39 7.74
N LYS A 42 -1.51 -8.76 6.49
CA LYS A 42 -0.96 -10.07 6.12
C LYS A 42 -0.57 -10.10 4.66
N LEU A 43 0.18 -11.15 4.30
CA LEU A 43 0.53 -11.45 2.93
C LEU A 43 -0.24 -12.69 2.49
N ALA A 44 -0.59 -12.77 1.21
CA ALA A 44 -1.13 -14.01 0.66
C ALA A 44 -0.10 -15.13 0.77
N PRO A 45 -0.52 -16.41 0.66
CA PRO A 45 0.40 -17.53 0.84
C PRO A 45 1.67 -17.49 0.01
N MET A 46 1.62 -16.88 -1.17
CA MET A 46 2.77 -16.72 -2.04
C MET A 46 3.49 -15.38 -1.85
N GLY A 47 3.08 -14.60 -0.85
CA GLY A 47 3.65 -13.28 -0.60
C GLY A 47 3.05 -12.16 -1.44
N ASP A 48 2.13 -12.47 -2.34
CA ASP A 48 1.52 -11.51 -3.25
C ASP A 48 0.07 -11.93 -3.49
N PRO A 49 -0.94 -11.07 -3.29
CA PRO A 49 -0.83 -9.66 -2.90
C PRO A 49 -0.64 -9.42 -1.40
N MET A 50 -0.40 -8.17 -1.04
CA MET A 50 -0.38 -7.71 0.35
C MET A 50 -1.77 -7.25 0.76
N GLU A 51 -2.18 -7.58 1.98
CA GLU A 51 -3.41 -7.02 2.56
C GLU A 51 -3.06 -5.90 3.53
N LEU A 52 -3.61 -4.73 3.28
CA LEU A 52 -3.34 -3.52 4.04
C LEU A 52 -4.60 -3.00 4.69
N HIS A 53 -4.46 -2.35 5.83
CA HIS A 53 -5.54 -1.65 6.51
C HIS A 53 -5.29 -0.15 6.42
N ILE A 54 -6.30 0.60 5.97
CA ILE A 54 -6.20 2.04 5.81
C ILE A 54 -7.58 2.68 6.05
N HIS A 55 -7.62 3.72 6.88
CA HIS A 55 -8.84 4.49 7.14
C HIS A 55 -10.07 3.64 7.51
N GLY A 56 -9.85 2.56 8.28
CA GLY A 56 -10.96 1.72 8.74
C GLY A 56 -11.46 0.69 7.75
N TYR A 57 -10.80 0.52 6.62
CA TYR A 57 -11.12 -0.55 5.67
C TYR A 57 -9.84 -1.23 5.19
N GLU A 58 -10.03 -2.39 4.57
CA GLU A 58 -8.91 -3.18 4.06
C GLU A 58 -8.86 -3.08 2.55
N LEU A 59 -7.64 -3.14 2.02
CA LEU A 59 -7.41 -3.20 0.59
C LEU A 59 -6.24 -4.13 0.31
N THR A 60 -6.13 -4.57 -0.94
CA THR A 60 -5.01 -5.40 -1.36
C THR A 60 -4.21 -4.68 -2.43
N LEU A 61 -2.88 -4.86 -2.38
CA LEU A 61 -1.96 -4.35 -3.39
C LEU A 61 -1.04 -5.48 -3.83
N ARG A 62 -0.78 -5.52 -5.11
CA ARG A 62 0.25 -6.41 -5.63
C ARG A 62 1.61 -5.84 -5.22
N LEU A 63 2.60 -6.74 -5.05
CA LEU A 63 3.94 -6.30 -4.65
C LEU A 63 4.54 -5.30 -5.62
N ASP A 64 4.31 -5.47 -6.92
CA ASP A 64 4.80 -4.53 -7.93
C ASP A 64 4.24 -3.12 -7.70
N ASP A 65 2.98 -3.02 -7.29
CA ASP A 65 2.35 -1.74 -7.00
C ASP A 65 2.88 -1.16 -5.69
N ALA A 66 3.04 -2.01 -4.69
CA ALA A 66 3.56 -1.59 -3.39
C ALA A 66 4.97 -1.03 -3.49
N ALA A 67 5.75 -1.47 -4.45
CA ALA A 67 7.10 -0.98 -4.67
C ALA A 67 7.15 0.49 -5.14
N GLN A 68 6.01 1.04 -5.53
CA GLN A 68 5.91 2.42 -6.02
C GLN A 68 5.39 3.40 -4.97
N ILE A 69 5.10 2.94 -3.77
CA ILE A 69 4.53 3.78 -2.69
C ILE A 69 5.43 3.78 -1.42
#